data_13ff1476a54ee8c3369562d4be89f52c
#
_entry.id   13ff1476a54ee8c3369562d4be89f52c
#
_cell.length_a   1.000
_cell.length_b   1.000
_cell.length_c   1.000
_cell.angle_alpha   90.00
_cell.angle_beta   90.00
_cell.angle_gamma   90.00
#
_symmetry.space_group_name_H-M   'P 1'
#
loop_
_entity.id
_entity.type
_entity.pdbx_description
1 polymer ?
#
loop_
_entity_poly.entity_id
_entity_poly.type
_entity_poly.pdbx_seq_one_letter_code
_entity_poly.pdbx_strand_id
1 'polypeptide(L)'
;MPERLIRPLDPVQDWGAVAALLLQAADYYQLWLGHDPGPEQVDEVFTACPPNCDPVRSHRLGLFLDNKLAGVAELSFGFPLPEDAYLGLMILAPAARGQGHGSTFCSHLETLARPSPHLYLGVLQANTRGHAFWARQGFVPTGVSRFDDETGHTLHRLVKPL
;
A
#
# COMPACT_ATOMS: atom_id res chain seq x y z
N MET A 1 -12.76 7.53 20.26
CA MET A 1 -11.94 6.82 19.26
C MET A 1 -12.86 6.09 18.31
N PRO A 2 -12.64 6.18 17.01
CA PRO A 2 -13.41 5.38 16.07
C PRO A 2 -13.12 3.88 16.27
N GLU A 3 -14.11 3.06 16.03
CA GLU A 3 -13.93 1.62 15.99
C GLU A 3 -13.13 1.24 14.74
N ARG A 4 -12.02 0.53 14.93
CA ARG A 4 -11.16 0.08 13.84
C ARG A 4 -11.42 -1.39 13.52
N LEU A 5 -11.57 -1.69 12.23
CA LEU A 5 -11.65 -3.05 11.72
C LEU A 5 -10.74 -3.17 10.50
N ILE A 6 -9.89 -4.18 10.49
CA ILE A 6 -9.09 -4.54 9.32
C ILE A 6 -9.60 -5.88 8.82
N ARG A 7 -10.03 -5.93 7.58
CA ARG A 7 -10.56 -7.16 6.97
C ARG A 7 -10.19 -7.27 5.49
N PRO A 8 -10.22 -8.48 4.92
CA PRO A 8 -10.08 -8.64 3.48
C PRO A 8 -11.16 -7.87 2.72
N LEU A 9 -10.77 -7.32 1.57
CA LEU A 9 -11.67 -6.64 0.64
C LEU A 9 -12.30 -7.65 -0.31
N ASP A 10 -13.57 -7.45 -0.61
CA ASP A 10 -14.28 -8.22 -1.63
C ASP A 10 -14.32 -7.40 -2.93
N PRO A 11 -13.88 -7.96 -4.08
CA PRO A 11 -13.77 -7.18 -5.33
C PRO A 11 -15.11 -6.73 -5.90
N VAL A 12 -16.21 -7.36 -5.52
CA VAL A 12 -17.55 -6.97 -5.97
C VAL A 12 -18.20 -6.02 -4.95
N GLN A 13 -18.26 -6.44 -3.69
CA GLN A 13 -18.99 -5.69 -2.65
C GLN A 13 -18.25 -4.41 -2.23
N ASP A 14 -16.93 -4.41 -2.24
CA ASP A 14 -16.14 -3.28 -1.76
C ASP A 14 -15.62 -2.37 -2.90
N TRP A 15 -15.89 -2.72 -4.15
CA TRP A 15 -15.36 -1.97 -5.30
C TRP A 15 -15.75 -0.48 -5.24
N GLY A 16 -17.02 -0.20 -4.98
CA GLY A 16 -17.52 1.19 -4.89
C GLY A 16 -16.88 1.99 -3.75
N ALA A 17 -16.69 1.37 -2.58
CA ALA A 17 -16.03 2.00 -1.44
C ALA A 17 -14.55 2.28 -1.74
N VAL A 18 -13.86 1.35 -2.42
CA VAL A 18 -12.48 1.55 -2.86
C VAL A 18 -12.41 2.69 -3.87
N ALA A 19 -13.31 2.75 -4.85
CA ALA A 19 -13.36 3.85 -5.82
C ALA A 19 -13.50 5.21 -5.12
N ALA A 20 -14.40 5.31 -4.15
CA ALA A 20 -14.58 6.54 -3.37
C ALA A 20 -13.34 6.90 -2.55
N LEU A 21 -12.69 5.91 -1.94
CA LEU A 21 -11.45 6.13 -1.18
C LEU A 21 -10.32 6.66 -2.07
N LEU A 22 -10.11 6.07 -3.24
CA LEU A 22 -9.05 6.51 -4.15
C LEU A 22 -9.27 7.94 -4.62
N LEU A 23 -10.51 8.36 -4.86
CA LEU A 23 -10.82 9.75 -5.19
C LEU A 23 -10.53 10.70 -4.03
N GLN A 24 -10.78 10.29 -2.79
CA GLN A 24 -10.41 11.07 -1.61
C GLN A 24 -8.88 11.20 -1.48
N ALA A 25 -8.15 10.18 -1.87
CA ALA A 25 -6.69 10.15 -1.86
C ALA A 25 -6.08 10.53 -3.23
N ALA A 26 -6.76 11.36 -4.00
CA ALA A 26 -6.34 11.76 -5.34
C ALA A 26 -4.98 12.46 -5.35
N ASP A 27 -4.56 13.07 -4.23
CA ASP A 27 -3.23 13.67 -4.08
C ASP A 27 -2.11 12.67 -4.41
N TYR A 28 -2.25 11.42 -3.97
CA TYR A 28 -1.28 10.36 -4.28
C TYR A 28 -1.24 10.05 -5.78
N TYR A 29 -2.41 9.92 -6.42
CA TYR A 29 -2.49 9.60 -7.85
C TYR A 29 -2.08 10.77 -8.73
N GLN A 30 -2.39 12.00 -8.34
CA GLN A 30 -1.90 13.20 -9.02
C GLN A 30 -0.38 13.26 -9.00
N LEU A 31 0.23 12.96 -7.85
CA LEU A 31 1.68 12.91 -7.74
C LEU A 31 2.28 11.83 -8.64
N TRP A 32 1.70 10.63 -8.64
CA TRP A 32 2.22 9.47 -9.37
C TRP A 32 1.90 9.52 -10.85
N LEU A 33 0.62 9.69 -11.21
CA LEU A 33 0.13 9.57 -12.58
C LEU A 33 -0.11 10.91 -13.27
N GLY A 34 -0.17 12.01 -12.52
CA GLY A 34 -0.49 13.33 -13.05
C GLY A 34 -1.98 13.54 -13.32
N HIS A 35 -2.84 12.63 -12.88
CA HIS A 35 -4.29 12.73 -13.00
C HIS A 35 -5.00 11.99 -11.87
N ASP A 36 -6.31 12.21 -11.74
CA ASP A 36 -7.14 11.51 -10.76
C ASP A 36 -7.22 10.02 -11.08
N PRO A 37 -7.41 9.16 -10.04
CA PRO A 37 -7.60 7.73 -10.26
C PRO A 37 -8.94 7.46 -10.95
N GLY A 38 -8.93 6.49 -11.85
CA GLY A 38 -10.12 6.01 -12.55
C GLY A 38 -10.41 4.54 -12.22
N PRO A 39 -11.38 3.92 -12.93
CA PRO A 39 -11.74 2.51 -12.71
C PRO A 39 -10.58 1.54 -12.83
N GLU A 40 -9.61 1.84 -13.69
CA GLU A 40 -8.42 1.02 -13.87
C GLU A 40 -7.62 0.92 -12.57
N GLN A 41 -7.40 2.04 -11.88
CA GLN A 41 -6.68 2.05 -10.61
C GLN A 41 -7.45 1.33 -9.51
N VAL A 42 -8.77 1.40 -9.53
CA VAL A 42 -9.60 0.64 -8.58
C VAL A 42 -9.43 -0.86 -8.81
N ASP A 43 -9.50 -1.31 -10.05
CA ASP A 43 -9.29 -2.72 -10.39
C ASP A 43 -7.91 -3.21 -9.98
N GLU A 44 -6.88 -2.39 -10.12
CA GLU A 44 -5.51 -2.70 -9.71
C GLU A 44 -5.40 -3.00 -8.21
N VAL A 45 -6.19 -2.37 -7.36
CA VAL A 45 -6.22 -2.68 -5.93
C VAL A 45 -6.55 -4.16 -5.69
N PHE A 46 -7.38 -4.74 -6.55
CA PHE A 46 -7.84 -6.12 -6.43
C PHE A 46 -7.02 -7.12 -7.23
N THR A 47 -6.22 -6.68 -8.18
CA THR A 47 -5.57 -7.59 -9.15
C THR A 47 -4.06 -7.45 -9.24
N ALA A 48 -3.50 -6.28 -8.95
CA ALA A 48 -2.07 -6.04 -9.13
C ALA A 48 -1.25 -6.79 -8.08
N CYS A 49 -0.09 -7.31 -8.49
CA CYS A 49 0.89 -7.87 -7.60
C CYS A 49 2.29 -7.75 -8.24
N PRO A 50 3.37 -7.83 -7.44
CA PRO A 50 4.72 -7.80 -7.98
C PRO A 50 5.02 -8.98 -8.90
N PRO A 51 6.08 -8.89 -9.74
CA PRO A 51 6.50 -10.02 -10.56
C PRO A 51 6.76 -11.28 -9.72
N ASN A 52 6.40 -12.45 -10.26
CA ASN A 52 6.60 -13.76 -9.64
C ASN A 52 5.77 -14.01 -8.37
N CYS A 53 4.86 -13.11 -8.01
CA CYS A 53 3.90 -13.33 -6.93
C CYS A 53 2.62 -13.95 -7.46
N ASP A 54 2.01 -14.82 -6.66
CA ASP A 54 0.71 -15.38 -6.95
C ASP A 54 -0.38 -14.46 -6.39
N PRO A 55 -1.23 -13.85 -7.26
CA PRO A 55 -2.28 -12.94 -6.80
C PRO A 55 -3.27 -13.59 -5.83
N VAL A 56 -3.48 -14.89 -5.92
CA VAL A 56 -4.38 -15.63 -5.02
C VAL A 56 -3.85 -15.64 -3.58
N ARG A 57 -2.53 -15.58 -3.40
CA ARG A 57 -1.88 -15.56 -2.09
C ARG A 57 -1.72 -14.15 -1.52
N SER A 58 -2.03 -13.12 -2.30
CA SER A 58 -1.95 -11.73 -1.85
C SER A 58 -3.04 -11.43 -0.84
N HIS A 59 -2.69 -10.64 0.18
CA HIS A 59 -3.67 -10.05 1.10
C HIS A 59 -4.06 -8.68 0.56
N ARG A 60 -5.37 -8.48 0.35
CA ARG A 60 -5.94 -7.21 -0.08
C ARG A 60 -6.89 -6.75 1.00
N LEU A 61 -6.44 -5.79 1.80
CA LEU A 61 -7.06 -5.44 3.06
C LEU A 61 -7.64 -4.03 3.04
N GLY A 62 -8.75 -3.86 3.75
CA GLY A 62 -9.33 -2.57 4.05
C GLY A 62 -9.22 -2.25 5.53
N LEU A 63 -8.89 -1.00 5.83
CA LEU A 63 -9.01 -0.43 7.16
C LEU A 63 -10.31 0.35 7.23
N PHE A 64 -11.20 -0.05 8.13
CA PHE A 64 -12.50 0.58 8.34
C PHE A 64 -12.51 1.32 9.68
N LEU A 65 -13.00 2.54 9.66
CA LEU A 65 -13.20 3.37 10.85
C LEU A 65 -14.71 3.64 10.96
N ASP A 66 -15.34 3.16 12.03
CA ASP A 66 -16.80 3.23 12.21
C ASP A 66 -17.55 2.75 10.96
N ASN A 67 -17.16 1.58 10.45
CA ASN A 67 -17.71 0.91 9.26
C ASN A 67 -17.50 1.66 7.94
N LYS A 68 -16.68 2.72 7.91
CA LYS A 68 -16.33 3.44 6.69
C LYS A 68 -14.92 3.09 6.26
N LEU A 69 -14.73 2.76 4.97
CA LEU A 69 -13.41 2.47 4.45
C LEU A 69 -12.52 3.72 4.50
N ALA A 70 -11.40 3.59 5.19
CA ALA A 70 -10.44 4.68 5.42
C ALA A 70 -9.04 4.39 4.90
N GLY A 71 -8.77 3.14 4.52
CA GLY A 71 -7.48 2.76 3.96
C GLY A 71 -7.54 1.43 3.23
N VAL A 72 -6.62 1.23 2.30
CA VAL A 72 -6.44 -0.02 1.57
C VAL A 72 -4.97 -0.40 1.53
N ALA A 73 -4.68 -1.70 1.49
CA ALA A 73 -3.33 -2.21 1.36
C ALA A 73 -3.31 -3.51 0.58
N GLU A 74 -2.19 -3.76 -0.11
CA GLU A 74 -1.91 -5.02 -0.81
C GLU A 74 -0.57 -5.55 -0.33
N LEU A 75 -0.56 -6.80 0.16
CA LEU A 75 0.62 -7.51 0.63
C LEU A 75 0.78 -8.79 -0.17
N SER A 76 1.94 -8.97 -0.80
CA SER A 76 2.26 -10.14 -1.63
C SER A 76 3.50 -10.87 -1.10
N PHE A 77 3.67 -12.12 -1.53
CA PHE A 77 4.78 -12.98 -1.13
C PHE A 77 5.53 -13.49 -2.36
N GLY A 78 6.87 -13.48 -2.29
CA GLY A 78 7.73 -14.00 -3.36
C GLY A 78 8.48 -12.93 -4.15
N PHE A 79 8.57 -11.72 -3.63
CA PHE A 79 9.29 -10.62 -4.27
C PHE A 79 9.93 -9.72 -3.22
N PRO A 80 11.16 -9.22 -3.41
CA PRO A 80 12.09 -9.41 -4.56
C PRO A 80 12.65 -10.83 -4.68
N LEU A 81 12.77 -11.57 -3.58
CA LEU A 81 13.21 -12.96 -3.56
C LEU A 81 12.05 -13.87 -3.18
N PRO A 82 12.12 -15.18 -3.49
CA PRO A 82 11.01 -16.09 -3.20
C PRO A 82 10.57 -16.14 -1.74
N GLU A 83 11.49 -15.89 -0.78
CA GLU A 83 11.20 -15.88 0.66
C GLU A 83 10.68 -14.55 1.19
N ASP A 84 10.73 -13.48 0.39
CA ASP A 84 10.41 -12.14 0.84
C ASP A 84 8.92 -11.80 0.70
N ALA A 85 8.47 -10.84 1.50
CA ALA A 85 7.17 -10.21 1.38
C ALA A 85 7.31 -8.78 0.80
N TYR A 86 6.30 -8.34 0.09
CA TYR A 86 6.29 -7.03 -0.56
C TYR A 86 4.95 -6.33 -0.31
N LEU A 87 5.04 -5.11 0.23
CA LEU A 87 3.88 -4.24 0.40
C LEU A 87 3.72 -3.40 -0.87
N GLY A 88 2.81 -3.82 -1.74
CA GLY A 88 2.63 -3.20 -3.05
C GLY A 88 1.82 -1.91 -3.02
N LEU A 89 0.97 -1.75 -2.00
CA LEU A 89 0.11 -0.58 -1.86
C LEU A 89 -0.27 -0.39 -0.41
N MET A 90 -0.26 0.85 0.06
CA MET A 90 -0.94 1.26 1.28
C MET A 90 -1.35 2.72 1.16
N ILE A 91 -2.64 2.98 1.15
CA ILE A 91 -3.21 4.31 0.99
C ILE A 91 -4.22 4.54 2.11
N LEU A 92 -4.15 5.72 2.74
CA LEU A 92 -5.16 6.20 3.70
C LEU A 92 -5.90 7.40 3.12
N ALA A 93 -7.19 7.47 3.42
CA ALA A 93 -7.96 8.70 3.19
C ALA A 93 -7.30 9.88 3.93
N PRO A 94 -7.24 11.07 3.33
CA PRO A 94 -6.63 12.23 3.99
C PRO A 94 -7.15 12.50 5.40
N ALA A 95 -8.45 12.35 5.62
CA ALA A 95 -9.08 12.56 6.93
C ALA A 95 -8.62 11.55 8.00
N ALA A 96 -8.07 10.40 7.59
CA ALA A 96 -7.59 9.36 8.51
C ALA A 96 -6.08 9.47 8.79
N ARG A 97 -5.39 10.40 8.15
CA ARG A 97 -3.94 10.59 8.31
C ARG A 97 -3.61 11.36 9.59
N GLY A 98 -2.42 11.11 10.11
CA GLY A 98 -1.91 11.86 11.28
C GLY A 98 -2.56 11.49 12.61
N GLN A 99 -3.24 10.34 12.69
CA GLN A 99 -3.97 9.91 13.89
C GLN A 99 -3.53 8.53 14.38
N GLY A 100 -2.43 7.99 13.86
CA GLY A 100 -1.89 6.68 14.24
C GLY A 100 -2.51 5.49 13.49
N HIS A 101 -3.49 5.70 12.63
CA HIS A 101 -4.13 4.61 11.89
C HIS A 101 -3.19 3.94 10.88
N GLY A 102 -2.30 4.72 10.25
CA GLY A 102 -1.29 4.18 9.34
C GLY A 102 -0.32 3.24 10.04
N SER A 103 0.15 3.62 11.23
CA SER A 103 1.04 2.77 12.03
C SER A 103 0.34 1.48 12.47
N THR A 104 -0.92 1.55 12.87
CA THR A 104 -1.72 0.38 13.23
C THR A 104 -1.90 -0.55 12.03
N PHE A 105 -2.21 0.00 10.85
CA PHE A 105 -2.37 -0.78 9.64
C PHE A 105 -1.06 -1.45 9.24
N CYS A 106 0.04 -0.70 9.28
CA CYS A 106 1.38 -1.21 8.99
C CYS A 106 1.74 -2.38 9.93
N SER A 107 1.51 -2.23 11.23
CA SER A 107 1.78 -3.30 12.21
C SER A 107 0.98 -4.58 11.92
N HIS A 108 -0.27 -4.44 11.50
CA HIS A 108 -1.09 -5.58 11.12
C HIS A 108 -0.51 -6.30 9.88
N LEU A 109 -0.08 -5.53 8.88
CA LEU A 109 0.55 -6.07 7.68
C LEU A 109 1.87 -6.78 7.99
N GLU A 110 2.68 -6.22 8.89
CA GLU A 110 3.92 -6.84 9.34
C GLU A 110 3.66 -8.18 10.04
N THR A 111 2.61 -8.27 10.83
CA THR A 111 2.21 -9.52 11.47
C THR A 111 1.88 -10.60 10.44
N LEU A 112 1.16 -10.24 9.37
CA LEU A 112 0.86 -11.16 8.28
C LEU A 112 2.10 -11.54 7.47
N ALA A 113 3.06 -10.63 7.36
CA ALA A 113 4.28 -10.82 6.57
C ALA A 113 5.35 -11.63 7.33
N ARG A 114 5.23 -11.83 8.63
CA ARG A 114 6.27 -12.43 9.49
C ARG A 114 6.80 -13.80 9.09
N PRO A 115 6.07 -14.67 8.38
CA PRO A 115 6.70 -15.87 7.81
C PRO A 115 7.88 -15.56 6.91
N SER A 116 7.94 -14.35 6.34
CA SER A 116 9.05 -13.87 5.51
C SER A 116 10.11 -13.17 6.38
N PRO A 117 11.40 -13.26 6.01
CA PRO A 117 12.46 -12.60 6.78
C PRO A 117 12.49 -11.08 6.62
N HIS A 118 11.96 -10.57 5.51
CA HIS A 118 11.97 -9.15 5.19
C HIS A 118 10.67 -8.71 4.54
N LEU A 119 10.28 -7.47 4.83
CA LEU A 119 9.20 -6.78 4.15
C LEU A 119 9.78 -5.63 3.32
N TYR A 120 9.52 -5.65 2.02
CA TYR A 120 9.95 -4.62 1.08
C TYR A 120 8.78 -3.77 0.63
N LEU A 121 9.09 -2.57 0.18
CA LEU A 121 8.14 -1.70 -0.54
C LEU A 121 8.87 -0.77 -1.48
N GLY A 122 8.13 -0.18 -2.42
CA GLY A 122 8.62 0.90 -3.28
C GLY A 122 7.92 2.20 -2.91
N VAL A 123 8.67 3.30 -2.91
CA VAL A 123 8.13 4.63 -2.67
C VAL A 123 8.66 5.58 -3.73
N LEU A 124 7.78 6.44 -4.25
CA LEU A 124 8.19 7.48 -5.20
C LEU A 124 9.20 8.42 -4.56
N GLN A 125 10.29 8.71 -5.26
CA GLN A 125 11.29 9.68 -4.79
C GLN A 125 10.64 11.01 -4.41
N ALA A 126 9.66 11.46 -5.18
CA ALA A 126 8.94 12.72 -4.94
C ALA A 126 7.97 12.68 -3.76
N ASN A 127 7.65 11.49 -3.22
CA ASN A 127 6.71 11.35 -2.11
C ASN A 127 7.43 11.53 -0.77
N THR A 128 7.70 12.78 -0.41
CA THR A 128 8.43 13.11 0.83
C THR A 128 7.67 12.70 2.09
N ARG A 129 6.34 12.80 2.08
CA ARG A 129 5.49 12.35 3.20
C ARG A 129 5.55 10.85 3.39
N GLY A 130 5.54 10.09 2.28
CA GLY A 130 5.70 8.65 2.30
C GLY A 130 7.05 8.23 2.87
N HIS A 131 8.14 8.86 2.43
CA HIS A 131 9.47 8.60 2.97
C HIS A 131 9.53 8.82 4.47
N ALA A 132 8.98 9.93 4.96
CA ALA A 132 8.95 10.24 6.39
C ALA A 132 8.13 9.20 7.18
N PHE A 133 6.99 8.80 6.65
CA PHE A 133 6.14 7.78 7.28
C PHE A 133 6.87 6.44 7.39
N TRP A 134 7.44 5.95 6.27
CA TRP A 134 8.10 4.65 6.26
C TRP A 134 9.35 4.63 7.14
N ALA A 135 10.11 5.72 7.20
CA ALA A 135 11.24 5.85 8.12
C ALA A 135 10.79 5.70 9.58
N ARG A 136 9.66 6.32 9.95
CA ARG A 136 9.11 6.16 11.30
C ARG A 136 8.64 4.73 11.59
N GLN A 137 8.24 3.99 10.55
CA GLN A 137 7.85 2.57 10.71
C GLN A 137 9.07 1.64 10.78
N GLY A 138 10.29 2.14 10.59
CA GLY A 138 11.51 1.35 10.69
C GLY A 138 12.04 0.83 9.35
N PHE A 139 11.49 1.28 8.23
CA PHE A 139 12.01 0.94 6.91
C PHE A 139 13.25 1.76 6.59
N VAL A 140 14.22 1.13 5.92
CA VAL A 140 15.46 1.76 5.49
C VAL A 140 15.66 1.58 4.00
N PRO A 141 16.37 2.50 3.32
CA PRO A 141 16.70 2.35 1.90
C PRO A 141 17.56 1.12 1.64
N THR A 142 17.28 0.41 0.54
CA THR A 142 18.13 -0.72 0.08
C THR A 142 19.28 -0.26 -0.80
N GLY A 143 19.21 0.96 -1.33
CA GLY A 143 20.10 1.43 -2.38
C GLY A 143 19.65 1.07 -3.79
N VAL A 144 18.60 0.27 -3.92
CA VAL A 144 17.98 -0.07 -5.22
C VAL A 144 16.92 0.96 -5.56
N SER A 145 16.95 1.46 -6.79
CA SER A 145 15.91 2.33 -7.33
C SER A 145 15.58 1.93 -8.75
N ARG A 146 14.39 2.30 -9.20
CA ARG A 146 13.91 2.01 -10.54
C ARG A 146 13.29 3.27 -11.14
N PHE A 147 13.73 3.61 -12.35
CA PHE A 147 13.13 4.68 -13.13
C PHE A 147 11.97 4.11 -13.94
N ASP A 148 10.81 4.74 -13.84
CA ASP A 148 9.62 4.42 -14.62
C ASP A 148 9.47 5.46 -15.73
N ASP A 149 9.75 5.06 -16.98
CA ASP A 149 9.69 5.94 -18.13
C ASP A 149 8.26 6.31 -18.54
N GLU A 150 7.26 5.54 -18.14
CA GLU A 150 5.86 5.88 -18.40
C GLU A 150 5.42 7.10 -17.60
N THR A 151 5.84 7.18 -16.33
CA THR A 151 5.47 8.30 -15.45
C THR A 151 6.56 9.33 -15.26
N GLY A 152 7.80 9.00 -15.60
CA GLY A 152 8.97 9.85 -15.34
C GLY A 152 9.41 9.88 -13.89
N HIS A 153 8.89 9.00 -13.05
CA HIS A 153 9.23 8.92 -11.64
C HIS A 153 10.31 7.88 -11.35
N THR A 154 11.09 8.15 -10.32
CA THR A 154 12.01 7.17 -9.73
C THR A 154 11.37 6.62 -8.47
N LEU A 155 11.38 5.28 -8.33
CA LEU A 155 10.93 4.60 -7.12
C LEU A 155 12.15 4.12 -6.33
N HIS A 156 12.15 4.36 -5.03
CA HIS A 156 13.15 3.84 -4.11
C HIS A 156 12.61 2.61 -3.41
N ARG A 157 13.42 1.56 -3.36
CA ARG A 157 13.07 0.35 -2.62
C ARG A 157 13.51 0.49 -1.16
N LEU A 158 12.58 0.23 -0.26
CA LEU A 158 12.84 0.23 1.18
C LEU A 158 12.65 -1.18 1.73
N VAL A 159 13.25 -1.47 2.87
CA VAL A 159 13.20 -2.78 3.52
C VAL A 159 13.11 -2.64 5.04
N LYS A 160 12.40 -3.58 5.64
CA LYS A 160 12.36 -3.76 7.10
C LYS A 160 12.55 -5.25 7.41
N PRO A 161 13.52 -5.62 8.26
CA PRO A 161 13.63 -6.99 8.79
C PRO A 161 12.42 -7.31 9.67
N LEU A 162 11.92 -8.53 9.58
CA LEU A 162 10.76 -8.99 10.35
C LEU A 162 11.15 -9.97 11.47
#